data_57d5a5ca8077afb7ae8d4f075daeaf61
#
_entry.id   57d5a5ca8077afb7ae8d4f075daeaf61
#
_cell.length_a   1.000
_cell.length_b   1.000
_cell.length_c   1.000
_cell.angle_alpha   90.00
_cell.angle_beta   90.00
_cell.angle_gamma   90.00
#
_symmetry.space_group_name_H-M   'P 1'
#
loop_
_entity.id
_entity.type
_entity.pdbx_description
1 polymer ?
#
loop_
_entity_poly.entity_id
_entity_poly.type
_entity_poly.pdbx_seq_one_letter_code
_entity_poly.pdbx_strand_id
1 'polypeptide(L)'
;MFVTGPDVVKTVIHEEVSKEELGGAMTHSSKSGVTHFMCNTEEELLMSIRELLSFLPQNNMDETKKQNCTDETNREDAVLDTIVPADPNVPYDMKDIIERVVDNGYFFEVMTNFAKNIIIGFARLAGRSVAVSYTHLRAHETRR
;
A
#
# COMPACT_ATOMS: atom_id res chain seq x y z
N MET A 1 -7.92 -9.45 -15.56
CA MET A 1 -7.69 -9.11 -16.99
C MET A 1 -6.60 -10.01 -17.55
N PHE A 2 -6.76 -10.57 -18.75
CA PHE A 2 -5.78 -11.45 -19.41
C PHE A 2 -5.85 -11.22 -20.94
N VAL A 3 -4.76 -11.46 -21.64
CA VAL A 3 -4.66 -11.27 -23.09
C VAL A 3 -5.35 -12.41 -23.85
N THR A 4 -5.16 -13.66 -23.37
CA THR A 4 -5.78 -14.87 -23.96
C THR A 4 -6.62 -15.57 -22.90
N GLY A 5 -7.81 -16.05 -23.29
CA GLY A 5 -8.72 -16.75 -22.38
C GLY A 5 -8.26 -18.17 -22.02
N PRO A 6 -8.85 -18.79 -20.98
CA PRO A 6 -8.53 -20.14 -20.54
C PRO A 6 -8.63 -21.20 -21.64
N ASP A 7 -9.59 -21.07 -22.55
CA ASP A 7 -9.80 -22.02 -23.66
C ASP A 7 -8.62 -22.02 -24.64
N VAL A 8 -8.02 -20.86 -24.90
CA VAL A 8 -6.83 -20.75 -25.75
C VAL A 8 -5.61 -21.33 -25.03
N VAL A 9 -5.46 -21.07 -23.73
CA VAL A 9 -4.41 -21.67 -22.90
C VAL A 9 -4.50 -23.19 -22.95
N LYS A 10 -5.70 -23.76 -22.74
CA LYS A 10 -5.96 -25.20 -22.80
C LYS A 10 -5.62 -25.79 -24.18
N THR A 11 -5.95 -25.07 -25.26
CA THR A 11 -5.72 -25.58 -26.63
C THR A 11 -4.24 -25.52 -27.02
N VAL A 12 -3.51 -24.50 -26.61
CA VAL A 12 -2.12 -24.27 -27.07
C VAL A 12 -1.09 -24.95 -26.19
N ILE A 13 -1.24 -24.85 -24.86
CA ILE A 13 -0.26 -25.40 -23.90
C ILE A 13 -0.80 -26.56 -23.08
N HIS A 14 -2.05 -26.98 -23.31
CA HIS A 14 -2.70 -28.11 -22.66
C HIS A 14 -2.80 -28.00 -21.14
N GLU A 15 -2.83 -26.77 -20.61
CA GLU A 15 -3.02 -26.50 -19.19
C GLU A 15 -4.47 -26.06 -18.92
N GLU A 16 -5.06 -26.60 -17.87
CA GLU A 16 -6.37 -26.17 -17.39
C GLU A 16 -6.17 -25.09 -16.32
N VAL A 17 -6.62 -23.87 -16.62
CA VAL A 17 -6.57 -22.74 -15.71
C VAL A 17 -7.94 -22.08 -15.61
N SER A 18 -8.33 -21.66 -14.43
CA SER A 18 -9.54 -20.87 -14.24
C SER A 18 -9.32 -19.39 -14.66
N LYS A 19 -10.41 -18.67 -14.92
CA LYS A 19 -10.35 -17.23 -15.21
C LYS A 19 -9.69 -16.44 -14.08
N GLU A 20 -9.95 -16.84 -12.84
CA GLU A 20 -9.39 -16.17 -11.65
C GLU A 20 -7.89 -16.44 -11.51
N GLU A 21 -7.43 -17.64 -11.74
CA GLU A 21 -6.01 -17.99 -11.72
C GLU A 21 -5.22 -17.30 -12.83
N LEU A 22 -5.83 -17.18 -14.03
CA LEU A 22 -5.18 -16.60 -15.19
C LEU A 22 -5.07 -15.07 -15.08
N GLY A 23 -6.10 -14.40 -14.54
CA GLY A 23 -6.12 -12.95 -14.52
C GLY A 23 -7.20 -12.35 -13.64
N GLY A 24 -7.48 -12.98 -12.50
CA GLY A 24 -8.35 -12.42 -11.46
C GLY A 24 -7.69 -11.30 -10.68
N ALA A 25 -8.49 -10.62 -9.87
CA ALA A 25 -8.05 -9.48 -9.07
C ALA A 25 -6.90 -9.85 -8.12
N MET A 26 -7.02 -10.98 -7.42
CA MET A 26 -5.98 -11.47 -6.51
C MET A 26 -4.68 -11.81 -7.24
N THR A 27 -4.76 -12.45 -8.42
CA THR A 27 -3.57 -12.78 -9.23
C THR A 27 -2.82 -11.52 -9.64
N HIS A 28 -3.54 -10.50 -10.10
CA HIS A 28 -2.92 -9.24 -10.48
C HIS A 28 -2.47 -8.39 -9.28
N SER A 29 -3.09 -8.55 -8.13
CA SER A 29 -2.68 -7.85 -6.91
C SER A 29 -1.46 -8.49 -6.25
N SER A 30 -1.32 -9.84 -6.29
CA SER A 30 -0.28 -10.54 -5.53
C SER A 30 0.89 -11.06 -6.37
N LYS A 31 0.66 -11.41 -7.65
CA LYS A 31 1.70 -12.01 -8.50
C LYS A 31 2.28 -11.04 -9.51
N SER A 32 1.45 -10.31 -10.24
CA SER A 32 1.93 -9.40 -11.29
C SER A 32 2.15 -7.96 -10.80
N GLY A 33 1.53 -7.55 -9.70
CA GLY A 33 1.60 -6.18 -9.18
C GLY A 33 0.92 -5.12 -10.06
N VAL A 34 0.15 -5.53 -11.06
CA VAL A 34 -0.55 -4.60 -11.96
C VAL A 34 -1.73 -3.93 -11.27
N THR A 35 -2.37 -4.64 -10.35
CA THR A 35 -3.49 -4.13 -9.56
C THR A 35 -2.98 -3.57 -8.24
N HIS A 36 -3.09 -2.26 -8.06
CA HIS A 36 -2.64 -1.57 -6.85
C HIS A 36 -3.65 -1.68 -5.70
N PHE A 37 -4.93 -1.68 -6.02
CA PHE A 37 -6.02 -1.82 -5.05
C PHE A 37 -6.94 -2.96 -5.47
N MET A 38 -7.35 -3.77 -4.51
CA MET A 38 -8.32 -4.84 -4.69
C MET A 38 -9.46 -4.61 -3.70
N CYS A 39 -10.68 -4.47 -4.22
CA CYS A 39 -11.89 -4.26 -3.44
C CYS A 39 -12.85 -5.42 -3.66
N ASN A 40 -13.68 -5.73 -2.68
CA ASN A 40 -14.66 -6.80 -2.76
C ASN A 40 -15.97 -6.32 -3.38
N THR A 41 -16.29 -5.04 -3.27
CA THR A 41 -17.51 -4.43 -3.79
C THR A 41 -17.21 -3.20 -4.63
N GLU A 42 -18.18 -2.80 -5.46
CA GLU A 42 -18.08 -1.58 -6.27
C GLU A 42 -18.08 -0.33 -5.39
N GLU A 43 -18.84 -0.33 -4.30
CA GLU A 43 -18.88 0.77 -3.34
C GLU A 43 -17.50 0.99 -2.69
N GLU A 44 -16.84 -0.08 -2.25
CA GLU A 44 -15.49 -0.01 -1.70
C GLU A 44 -14.52 0.57 -2.73
N LEU A 45 -14.61 0.15 -4.00
CA LEU A 45 -13.77 0.65 -5.07
C LEU A 45 -13.97 2.15 -5.28
N LEU A 46 -15.24 2.60 -5.35
CA LEU A 46 -15.56 4.02 -5.54
C LEU A 46 -15.08 4.88 -4.35
N MET A 47 -15.17 4.36 -3.13
CA MET A 47 -14.64 5.03 -1.94
C MET A 47 -13.12 5.13 -2.00
N SER A 48 -12.43 4.05 -2.34
CA SER A 48 -10.97 4.02 -2.45
C SER A 48 -10.45 4.98 -3.54
N ILE A 49 -11.16 5.09 -4.67
CA ILE A 49 -10.82 6.06 -5.73
C ILE A 49 -10.96 7.50 -5.23
N ARG A 50 -12.07 7.83 -4.56
CA ARG A 50 -12.28 9.16 -3.98
C ARG A 50 -11.21 9.50 -2.94
N GLU A 51 -10.85 8.53 -2.14
CA GLU A 51 -9.82 8.67 -1.13
C GLU A 51 -8.45 8.91 -1.76
N LEU A 52 -8.04 8.10 -2.73
CA LEU A 52 -6.81 8.31 -3.50
C LEU A 52 -6.75 9.72 -4.10
N LEU A 53 -7.84 10.15 -4.74
CA LEU A 53 -7.91 11.48 -5.33
C LEU A 53 -7.82 12.61 -4.29
N SER A 54 -8.17 12.34 -3.03
CA SER A 54 -8.04 13.33 -1.95
C SER A 54 -6.58 13.64 -1.58
N PHE A 55 -5.64 12.75 -1.91
CA PHE A 55 -4.21 12.95 -1.69
C PHE A 55 -3.52 13.67 -2.85
N LEU A 56 -4.17 13.81 -4.00
CA LEU A 56 -3.60 14.36 -5.22
C LEU A 56 -4.15 15.77 -5.50
N PRO A 57 -3.37 16.64 -6.15
CA PRO A 57 -3.90 17.90 -6.67
C PRO A 57 -4.84 17.64 -7.85
N GLN A 58 -5.74 18.56 -8.15
CA GLN A 58 -6.65 18.43 -9.27
C GLN A 58 -5.98 18.65 -10.64
N ASN A 59 -4.86 19.37 -10.64
CA ASN A 59 -4.05 19.61 -11.83
C ASN A 59 -2.61 19.94 -11.42
N ASN A 60 -1.72 20.09 -12.38
CA ASN A 60 -0.29 20.33 -12.15
C ASN A 60 0.07 21.75 -11.64
N MET A 61 -0.89 22.65 -11.59
CA MET A 61 -0.71 24.02 -11.10
C MET A 61 -1.21 24.20 -9.66
N ASP A 62 -2.03 23.25 -9.18
CA ASP A 62 -2.63 23.31 -7.86
C ASP A 62 -1.78 22.54 -6.83
N GLU A 63 -1.82 22.99 -5.59
CA GLU A 63 -1.37 22.21 -4.45
C GLU A 63 -2.49 21.27 -3.97
N THR A 64 -2.10 20.20 -3.29
CA THR A 64 -3.06 19.32 -2.62
C THR A 64 -3.84 20.06 -1.56
N LYS A 65 -5.14 19.82 -1.46
CA LYS A 65 -5.98 20.42 -0.42
C LYS A 65 -5.47 20.01 0.96
N LYS A 66 -5.16 20.99 1.78
CA LYS A 66 -4.86 20.78 3.19
C LYS A 66 -6.13 20.32 3.90
N GLN A 67 -6.06 19.20 4.62
CA GLN A 67 -7.14 18.73 5.48
C GLN A 67 -6.96 19.20 6.92
N ASN A 68 -8.06 19.24 7.67
CA ASN A 68 -7.98 19.56 9.09
C ASN A 68 -7.29 18.41 9.81
N CYS A 69 -6.24 18.72 10.54
CA CYS A 69 -5.55 17.82 11.44
C CYS A 69 -5.95 18.18 12.87
N THR A 70 -6.29 17.19 13.67
CA THR A 70 -6.62 17.34 15.10
C THR A 70 -5.41 17.12 16.00
N ASP A 71 -4.34 16.57 15.45
CA ASP A 71 -3.12 16.30 16.20
C ASP A 71 -2.33 17.59 16.45
N GLU A 72 -1.74 17.68 17.63
CA GLU A 72 -0.82 18.75 17.94
C GLU A 72 0.48 18.62 17.14
N THR A 73 0.99 19.75 16.63
CA THR A 73 2.20 19.79 15.78
C THR A 73 3.47 19.35 16.50
N ASN A 74 3.47 19.47 17.82
CA ASN A 74 4.60 19.12 18.70
C ASN A 74 4.29 17.90 19.58
N ARG A 75 3.35 17.04 19.16
CA ARG A 75 3.07 15.81 19.89
C ARG A 75 4.29 14.93 19.97
N GLU A 76 4.47 14.27 21.09
CA GLU A 76 5.50 13.28 21.34
C GLU A 76 4.83 11.93 21.62
N ASP A 77 5.40 10.85 21.11
CA ASP A 77 4.94 9.49 21.40
C ASP A 77 6.10 8.68 21.97
N ALA A 78 6.10 8.50 23.29
CA ALA A 78 7.13 7.76 24.01
C ALA A 78 7.31 6.30 23.56
N VAL A 79 6.30 5.72 22.89
CA VAL A 79 6.40 4.35 22.35
C VAL A 79 7.44 4.28 21.24
N LEU A 80 7.65 5.37 20.48
CA LEU A 80 8.65 5.42 19.42
C LEU A 80 10.07 5.22 19.91
N ASP A 81 10.36 5.55 21.17
CA ASP A 81 11.70 5.34 21.78
C ASP A 81 12.03 3.86 21.97
N THR A 82 11.02 2.99 22.03
CA THR A 82 11.19 1.56 22.36
C THR A 82 10.65 0.61 21.29
N ILE A 83 9.92 1.11 20.28
CA ILE A 83 9.26 0.29 19.26
C ILE A 83 10.27 -0.46 18.37
N VAL A 84 11.45 0.13 18.13
CA VAL A 84 12.55 -0.53 17.43
C VAL A 84 13.39 -1.29 18.45
N PRO A 85 13.43 -2.64 18.37
CA PRO A 85 14.19 -3.44 19.32
C PRO A 85 15.69 -3.14 19.25
N ALA A 86 16.36 -3.16 20.40
CA ALA A 86 17.82 -3.02 20.46
C ALA A 86 18.55 -4.21 19.81
N ASP A 87 17.94 -5.40 19.84
CA ASP A 87 18.45 -6.59 19.13
C ASP A 87 18.00 -6.56 17.66
N PRO A 88 18.94 -6.48 16.69
CA PRO A 88 18.61 -6.42 15.26
C PRO A 88 17.95 -7.70 14.71
N ASN A 89 17.96 -8.80 15.48
CA ASN A 89 17.29 -10.05 15.07
C ASN A 89 15.81 -10.10 15.45
N VAL A 90 15.33 -9.16 16.26
CA VAL A 90 13.93 -9.08 16.64
C VAL A 90 13.16 -8.25 15.59
N PRO A 91 12.20 -8.85 14.88
CA PRO A 91 11.40 -8.12 13.89
C PRO A 91 10.46 -7.12 14.57
N TYR A 92 10.19 -6.02 13.90
CA TYR A 92 9.16 -5.05 14.26
C TYR A 92 8.33 -4.67 13.04
N ASP A 93 7.11 -4.18 13.25
CA ASP A 93 6.26 -3.72 12.15
C ASP A 93 6.50 -2.22 11.91
N MET A 94 6.94 -1.87 10.70
CA MET A 94 7.13 -0.49 10.31
C MET A 94 5.80 0.28 10.19
N LYS A 95 4.68 -0.41 9.98
CA LYS A 95 3.37 0.26 9.94
C LYS A 95 3.03 0.89 11.28
N ASP A 96 3.37 0.23 12.38
CA ASP A 96 3.17 0.78 13.73
C ASP A 96 3.90 2.11 13.90
N ILE A 97 5.10 2.25 13.32
CA ILE A 97 5.86 3.49 13.34
C ILE A 97 5.21 4.55 12.44
N ILE A 98 4.83 4.16 11.21
CA ILE A 98 4.19 5.08 10.25
C ILE A 98 2.91 5.65 10.86
N GLU A 99 2.03 4.80 11.39
CA GLU A 99 0.75 5.21 11.98
C GLU A 99 0.91 6.13 13.18
N ARG A 100 1.99 5.99 13.95
CA ARG A 100 2.27 6.89 15.08
C ARG A 100 2.81 8.26 14.66
N VAL A 101 3.44 8.35 13.49
CA VAL A 101 4.03 9.59 12.97
C VAL A 101 3.03 10.40 12.17
N VAL A 102 2.15 9.76 11.40
CA VAL A 102 1.22 10.44 10.51
C VAL A 102 0.00 11.00 11.24
N ASP A 103 -0.67 11.97 10.63
CA ASP A 103 -1.87 12.60 11.19
C ASP A 103 -2.97 11.57 11.46
N ASN A 104 -3.56 11.64 12.64
CA ASN A 104 -4.67 10.80 13.10
C ASN A 104 -4.38 9.28 12.99
N GLY A 105 -3.11 8.88 12.90
CA GLY A 105 -2.72 7.49 12.70
C GLY A 105 -3.18 6.89 11.38
N TYR A 106 -3.47 7.70 10.37
CA TYR A 106 -4.08 7.23 9.14
C TYR A 106 -3.07 7.09 7.99
N PHE A 107 -2.88 5.86 7.54
CA PHE A 107 -2.01 5.50 6.43
C PHE A 107 -2.80 4.79 5.32
N PHE A 108 -2.83 5.37 4.12
CA PHE A 108 -3.47 4.80 2.94
C PHE A 108 -2.45 3.99 2.14
N GLU A 109 -2.36 2.70 2.47
CA GLU A 109 -1.39 1.78 1.88
C GLU A 109 -1.76 1.42 0.44
N VAL A 110 -0.76 1.37 -0.43
CA VAL A 110 -0.88 0.98 -1.85
C VAL A 110 -0.16 -0.35 -2.05
N MET A 111 -0.70 -1.25 -2.88
CA MET A 111 -0.11 -2.55 -3.23
C MET A 111 0.08 -3.49 -2.02
N THR A 112 -0.85 -3.52 -1.09
CA THR A 112 -0.80 -4.32 0.14
C THR A 112 -0.50 -5.80 -0.06
N ASN A 113 -0.84 -6.36 -1.22
CA ASN A 113 -0.67 -7.77 -1.54
C ASN A 113 0.60 -8.09 -2.34
N PHE A 114 1.30 -7.06 -2.84
CA PHE A 114 2.48 -7.23 -3.70
C PHE A 114 3.74 -6.72 -3.01
N ALA A 115 4.86 -7.43 -3.20
CA ALA A 115 6.17 -7.02 -2.68
C ALA A 115 6.13 -6.58 -1.20
N LYS A 116 5.64 -7.46 -0.32
CA LYS A 116 5.41 -7.17 1.12
C LYS A 116 6.63 -6.73 1.92
N ASN A 117 7.81 -6.77 1.31
CA ASN A 117 9.06 -6.21 1.82
C ASN A 117 9.19 -4.69 1.58
N ILE A 118 8.23 -4.09 0.86
CA ILE A 118 8.16 -2.66 0.61
C ILE A 118 6.80 -2.16 1.09
N ILE A 119 6.79 -1.09 1.86
CA ILE A 119 5.57 -0.39 2.28
C ILE A 119 5.52 0.92 1.51
N ILE A 120 4.46 1.11 0.74
CA ILE A 120 4.21 2.35 0.01
C ILE A 120 2.77 2.81 0.24
N GLY A 121 2.58 4.11 0.25
CA GLY A 121 1.26 4.67 0.44
C GLY A 121 1.26 6.18 0.58
N PHE A 122 0.11 6.69 0.96
CA PHE A 122 -0.11 8.10 1.22
C PHE A 122 -0.53 8.32 2.67
N ALA A 123 -0.11 9.43 3.22
CA ALA A 123 -0.49 9.87 4.54
C ALA A 123 -0.62 11.40 4.58
N ARG A 124 -0.85 11.96 5.74
CA ARG A 124 -0.82 13.41 5.95
C ARG A 124 0.07 13.78 7.12
N LEU A 125 0.71 14.94 7.01
CA LEU A 125 1.46 15.59 8.08
C LEU A 125 1.03 17.04 8.16
N ALA A 126 0.50 17.45 9.29
CA ALA A 126 -0.12 18.76 9.51
C ALA A 126 -1.19 19.09 8.43
N GLY A 127 -1.97 18.10 8.04
CA GLY A 127 -3.01 18.16 7.02
C GLY A 127 -2.52 18.12 5.57
N ARG A 128 -1.21 18.11 5.32
CA ARG A 128 -0.62 18.06 3.96
C ARG A 128 -0.37 16.64 3.52
N SER A 129 -0.72 16.32 2.27
CA SER A 129 -0.46 15.00 1.69
C SER A 129 1.03 14.74 1.56
N VAL A 130 1.46 13.56 1.99
CA VAL A 130 2.82 13.05 1.85
C VAL A 130 2.80 11.64 1.28
N ALA A 131 3.78 11.30 0.47
CA ALA A 131 4.01 9.91 0.04
C ALA A 131 4.97 9.25 1.02
N VAL A 132 4.65 8.03 1.42
CA VAL A 132 5.51 7.18 2.25
C VAL A 132 6.05 6.07 1.37
N SER A 133 7.35 5.85 1.44
CA SER A 133 8.02 4.70 0.81
C SER A 133 9.08 4.18 1.75
N TYR A 134 8.95 2.93 2.16
CA TYR A 134 9.88 2.27 3.05
C TYR A 134 10.17 0.85 2.57
N THR A 135 11.44 0.51 2.45
CA THR A 135 11.89 -0.86 2.17
C THR A 135 12.16 -1.59 3.47
N HIS A 136 11.35 -2.60 3.78
CA HIS A 136 11.57 -3.47 4.92
C HIS A 136 12.66 -4.50 4.57
N LEU A 137 13.91 -4.13 4.80
CA LEU A 137 15.03 -5.06 4.69
C LEU A 137 15.03 -5.94 5.95
N ARG A 138 14.57 -7.18 5.82
CA ARG A 138 14.93 -8.19 6.81
C ARG A 138 16.45 -8.35 6.79
N ALA A 139 17.06 -8.37 7.96
CA ALA A 139 18.52 -8.44 8.11
C ALA A 139 19.20 -9.61 7.36
N HIS A 140 18.44 -10.56 6.83
CA HIS A 140 18.91 -11.70 6.05
C HIS A 140 18.88 -11.54 4.52
N GLU A 141 18.22 -10.52 3.96
CA GLU A 141 18.07 -10.36 2.51
C GLU A 141 19.15 -9.47 1.86
N THR A 142 19.98 -8.81 2.64
CA THR A 142 21.08 -7.95 2.14
C THR A 142 22.38 -8.69 1.82
N ARG A 143 22.39 -10.02 1.89
CA ARG A 143 23.56 -10.84 1.54
C ARG A 143 23.27 -11.79 0.38
N ARG A 144 23.00 -11.24 -0.81
CA ARG A 144 23.22 -11.94 -2.07
C ARG A 144 23.69 -10.97 -3.12
#